data_a102b3a1110410b903bd42752bf5e592
#
_entry.id   a102b3a1110410b903bd42752bf5e592
#
_cell.length_a   1.000
_cell.length_b   1.000
_cell.length_c   1.000
_cell.angle_alpha   90.00
_cell.angle_beta   90.00
_cell.angle_gamma   90.00
#
_symmetry.space_group_name_H-M   'P 1'
#
loop_
_entity.id
_entity.type
_entity.pdbx_description
1 polymer ?
#
loop_
_entity_poly.entity_id
_entity_poly.type
_entity_poly.pdbx_seq_one_letter_code
_entity_poly.pdbx_strand_id
1 'polypeptide(L)'
;MKKINIILVYICFCGTLAAQVLPQKNVVKYNSKYLANNVHSTKSGDTIAFNSFDNSSDWIIGAPNLQGQWQVQATTPADVTQYMGVMASTTAADGFGVFNAIQHLLAGSVSDQDATLELKDTFDLTNYSAVSLEFEQRYKKFNYDETFIEFSTDNGTTWPTSLAIELNTLVNTNDPAIQELVAINISSYVGGQSGVKVRFRWLSISSASSDPNAYGSGYGWMVDDLKITVPPANDVQNLSSWIFGELSSGAEYGRTPIAQVEPNYYVGASVYNYGSTAQSNVVVDGDFNGPTSFTTTASIA
;
A
#
# COMPACT_ATOMS: atom_id res chain seq x y z
N MET A 1 -13.95 -3.53 -2.94
CA MET A 1 -12.75 -3.70 -3.80
C MET A 1 -13.15 -3.39 -5.24
N LYS A 2 -12.82 -2.21 -5.76
CA LYS A 2 -13.00 -1.91 -7.19
C LYS A 2 -11.85 -2.59 -7.95
N LYS A 3 -12.19 -3.43 -8.90
CA LYS A 3 -11.26 -4.24 -9.67
C LYS A 3 -10.25 -3.35 -10.40
N ILE A 4 -8.97 -3.65 -10.27
CA ILE A 4 -7.92 -3.12 -11.13
C ILE A 4 -8.16 -3.70 -12.52
N ASN A 5 -8.49 -2.87 -13.49
CA ASN A 5 -8.60 -3.31 -14.87
C ASN A 5 -7.25 -3.11 -15.55
N ILE A 6 -6.68 -4.19 -16.02
CA ILE A 6 -5.43 -4.19 -16.79
C ILE A 6 -5.82 -4.14 -18.26
N ILE A 7 -5.32 -3.15 -18.99
CA ILE A 7 -5.53 -3.03 -20.44
C ILE A 7 -4.27 -3.47 -21.15
N LEU A 8 -4.44 -4.42 -22.05
CA LEU A 8 -3.38 -4.87 -22.94
C LEU A 8 -3.66 -4.32 -24.34
N VAL A 9 -2.75 -3.52 -24.88
CA VAL A 9 -2.84 -2.98 -26.24
C VAL A 9 -1.83 -3.70 -27.11
N TYR A 10 -2.30 -4.26 -28.22
CA TYR A 10 -1.49 -4.98 -29.21
C TYR A 10 -0.96 -4.03 -30.28
N ILE A 11 0.33 -4.07 -30.55
CA ILE A 11 0.96 -3.27 -31.59
C ILE A 11 1.64 -4.20 -32.60
N CYS A 12 1.15 -4.19 -33.82
CA CYS A 12 1.75 -4.92 -34.92
C CYS A 12 2.65 -3.99 -35.78
N PHE A 13 3.90 -4.35 -36.00
CA PHE A 13 4.87 -3.56 -36.81
C PHE A 13 4.70 -3.69 -38.32
N CYS A 14 3.72 -4.42 -38.81
CA CYS A 14 3.43 -4.55 -40.26
C CYS A 14 2.26 -3.66 -40.65
N GLY A 15 2.52 -2.39 -40.94
CA GLY A 15 1.80 -1.52 -41.88
C GLY A 15 0.31 -1.25 -41.72
N THR A 16 -0.40 -1.94 -40.85
CA THR A 16 -1.82 -1.69 -40.57
C THR A 16 -2.09 -1.87 -39.08
N LEU A 17 -2.36 -0.77 -38.38
CA LEU A 17 -2.76 -0.80 -36.99
C LEU A 17 -4.17 -1.39 -36.89
N ALA A 18 -4.30 -2.55 -36.25
CA ALA A 18 -5.55 -3.06 -35.75
C ALA A 18 -5.45 -3.16 -34.23
N ALA A 19 -6.12 -2.27 -33.51
CA ALA A 19 -6.33 -2.43 -32.08
C ALA A 19 -7.34 -3.57 -31.87
N GLN A 20 -6.88 -4.70 -31.35
CA GLN A 20 -7.77 -5.77 -30.92
C GLN A 20 -7.76 -5.83 -29.39
N VAL A 21 -8.94 -5.67 -28.82
CA VAL A 21 -9.17 -6.02 -27.41
C VAL A 21 -9.22 -7.56 -27.34
N LEU A 22 -8.16 -8.16 -26.88
CA LEU A 22 -8.15 -9.61 -26.66
C LEU A 22 -9.02 -9.97 -25.45
N PRO A 23 -9.87 -11.01 -25.55
CA PRO A 23 -10.63 -11.51 -24.42
C PRO A 23 -9.66 -11.98 -23.34
N GLN A 24 -9.96 -11.64 -22.09
CA GLN A 24 -9.17 -12.02 -20.91
C GLN A 24 -8.97 -13.54 -20.86
N LYS A 25 -7.82 -14.00 -21.26
CA LYS A 25 -7.36 -15.36 -20.99
C LYS A 25 -6.03 -15.26 -20.25
N ASN A 26 -6.13 -15.58 -18.95
CA ASN A 26 -5.00 -15.70 -18.03
C ASN A 26 -4.21 -14.39 -17.79
N VAL A 27 -4.70 -13.61 -16.83
CA VAL A 27 -3.90 -12.57 -16.18
C VAL A 27 -2.75 -13.28 -15.46
N VAL A 28 -1.58 -13.30 -16.08
CA VAL A 28 -0.34 -13.58 -15.36
C VAL A 28 -0.19 -12.41 -14.39
N LYS A 29 -0.38 -12.66 -13.11
CA LYS A 29 -0.01 -11.70 -12.07
C LYS A 29 1.50 -11.57 -12.11
N TYR A 30 2.01 -10.62 -12.88
CA TYR A 30 3.37 -10.17 -12.70
C TYR A 30 3.43 -9.49 -11.33
N ASN A 31 4.19 -10.07 -10.42
CA ASN A 31 4.56 -9.43 -9.17
C ASN A 31 5.20 -8.11 -9.51
N SER A 32 4.47 -7.03 -9.29
CA SER A 32 4.99 -5.68 -9.47
C SER A 32 5.97 -5.37 -8.34
N LYS A 33 7.14 -5.99 -8.41
CA LYS A 33 8.30 -5.69 -7.56
C LYS A 33 8.73 -4.21 -7.64
N TYR A 34 8.05 -3.43 -8.48
CA TYR A 34 8.32 -2.03 -8.81
C TYR A 34 7.25 -1.05 -8.30
N LEU A 35 6.22 -1.50 -7.58
CA LEU A 35 5.26 -0.58 -6.96
C LEU A 35 5.81 0.17 -5.74
N ALA A 36 6.99 -0.20 -5.27
CA ALA A 36 7.57 0.29 -4.01
C ALA A 36 8.19 1.71 -4.07
N ASN A 37 8.23 2.38 -5.21
CA ASN A 37 8.91 3.67 -5.33
C ASN A 37 8.06 4.81 -5.90
N ASN A 38 6.77 4.62 -6.05
CA ASN A 38 5.91 5.73 -6.42
C ASN A 38 5.43 6.41 -5.13
N VAL A 39 6.12 7.45 -4.74
CA VAL A 39 5.58 8.45 -3.82
C VAL A 39 4.32 8.99 -4.47
N HIS A 40 3.17 8.47 -4.08
CA HIS A 40 1.89 8.96 -4.53
C HIS A 40 1.69 10.35 -3.93
N SER A 41 1.94 11.40 -4.71
CA SER A 41 1.41 12.69 -4.36
C SER A 41 -0.10 12.64 -4.65
N THR A 42 -0.88 12.13 -3.70
CA THR A 42 -2.32 12.36 -3.74
C THR A 42 -2.49 13.87 -3.73
N LYS A 43 -3.32 14.40 -4.64
CA LYS A 43 -3.84 15.75 -4.44
C LYS A 43 -4.66 15.64 -3.15
N SER A 44 -4.09 16.15 -2.05
CA SER A 44 -4.76 16.14 -0.76
C SER A 44 -6.13 16.80 -0.93
N GLY A 45 -7.19 16.04 -0.70
CA GLY A 45 -8.52 16.59 -0.50
C GLY A 45 -8.59 17.36 0.82
N ASP A 46 -9.75 17.86 1.18
CA ASP A 46 -9.95 18.53 2.46
C ASP A 46 -9.63 17.57 3.61
N THR A 47 -8.78 18.00 4.53
CA THR A 47 -8.41 17.22 5.71
C THR A 47 -9.53 17.27 6.74
N ILE A 48 -10.06 16.11 7.11
CA ILE A 48 -11.04 15.96 8.20
C ILE A 48 -10.29 15.86 9.53
N ALA A 49 -9.19 15.10 9.56
CA ALA A 49 -8.38 14.89 10.77
C ALA A 49 -6.92 14.66 10.42
N PHE A 50 -6.04 15.06 11.34
CA PHE A 50 -4.60 14.85 11.24
C PHE A 50 -4.01 14.62 12.63
N ASN A 51 -3.12 13.63 12.76
CA ASN A 51 -2.33 13.38 13.96
C ASN A 51 -0.86 13.10 13.54
N SER A 52 0.06 13.93 14.02
CA SER A 52 1.50 13.85 13.76
C SER A 52 2.27 13.02 14.79
N PHE A 53 1.58 12.30 15.67
CA PHE A 53 2.18 11.53 16.77
C PHE A 53 3.04 12.35 17.76
N ASP A 54 2.95 13.67 17.73
CA ASP A 54 3.69 14.58 18.61
C ASP A 54 3.31 14.43 20.09
N ASN A 55 2.14 13.86 20.35
CA ASN A 55 1.62 13.65 21.70
C ASN A 55 1.26 12.18 21.93
N SER A 56 2.09 11.46 22.66
CA SER A 56 1.84 10.05 23.00
C SER A 56 0.54 9.82 23.77
N SER A 57 0.01 10.87 24.44
CA SER A 57 -1.26 10.76 25.18
C SER A 57 -2.49 10.67 24.29
N ASP A 58 -2.38 10.92 22.98
CA ASP A 58 -3.47 10.78 22.01
C ASP A 58 -3.71 9.33 21.62
N TRP A 59 -2.83 8.45 22.03
CA TRP A 59 -2.86 7.05 21.68
C TRP A 59 -3.15 6.14 22.86
N ILE A 60 -3.90 5.07 22.61
CA ILE A 60 -4.08 3.94 23.51
C ILE A 60 -3.21 2.80 23.00
N ILE A 61 -2.23 2.45 23.82
CA ILE A 61 -1.40 1.27 23.56
C ILE A 61 -2.16 0.09 24.12
N GLY A 62 -2.66 -0.77 23.25
CA GLY A 62 -3.30 -2.00 23.67
C GLY A 62 -2.29 -2.86 24.39
N ALA A 63 -2.62 -3.27 25.60
CA ALA A 63 -1.81 -4.20 26.37
C ALA A 63 -2.22 -5.61 25.96
N PRO A 64 -1.51 -6.23 25.00
CA PRO A 64 -1.81 -7.59 24.62
C PRO A 64 -1.42 -8.51 25.78
N ASN A 65 -2.12 -9.62 25.90
CA ASN A 65 -1.67 -10.73 26.74
C ASN A 65 -0.43 -11.43 26.13
N LEU A 66 0.11 -10.88 25.04
CA LEU A 66 1.16 -11.44 24.22
C LEU A 66 2.39 -10.52 24.22
N GLN A 67 3.46 -10.99 23.64
CA GLN A 67 4.75 -10.28 23.65
C GLN A 67 4.74 -9.05 22.75
N GLY A 68 5.39 -7.98 23.20
CA GLY A 68 5.58 -6.74 22.46
C GLY A 68 4.45 -5.74 22.62
N GLN A 69 4.78 -4.48 22.52
CA GLN A 69 3.82 -3.39 22.51
C GLN A 69 4.31 -2.24 21.64
N TRP A 70 3.37 -1.43 21.20
CA TRP A 70 3.66 -0.18 20.54
C TRP A 70 4.27 0.86 21.49
N GLN A 71 5.06 1.76 20.90
CA GLN A 71 5.60 2.94 21.57
C GLN A 71 5.34 4.15 20.67
N VAL A 72 5.12 5.33 21.27
CA VAL A 72 5.07 6.60 20.54
C VAL A 72 6.25 7.44 21.03
N GLN A 73 7.16 7.75 20.12
CA GLN A 73 8.45 8.38 20.44
C GLN A 73 9.08 9.04 19.22
N ALA A 74 9.97 10.02 19.44
CA ALA A 74 10.65 10.79 18.37
C ALA A 74 11.99 10.20 17.93
N THR A 75 12.39 9.04 18.45
CA THR A 75 13.69 8.42 18.10
C THR A 75 13.49 6.95 17.74
N THR A 76 13.98 6.55 16.58
CA THR A 76 13.98 5.13 16.20
C THR A 76 14.89 4.34 17.15
N PRO A 77 14.41 3.22 17.74
CA PRO A 77 15.27 2.36 18.57
C PRO A 77 16.51 1.89 17.81
N ALA A 78 17.63 1.73 18.52
CA ALA A 78 18.92 1.41 17.90
C ALA A 78 18.92 0.07 17.15
N ASP A 79 18.26 -0.94 17.69
CA ASP A 79 18.07 -2.25 17.07
C ASP A 79 17.19 -2.16 15.81
N VAL A 80 16.08 -1.41 15.86
CA VAL A 80 15.24 -1.13 14.68
C VAL A 80 16.07 -0.39 13.62
N THR A 81 16.83 0.64 14.00
CA THR A 81 17.68 1.40 13.09
C THR A 81 18.67 0.51 12.35
N GLN A 82 19.28 -0.47 13.04
CA GLN A 82 20.24 -1.38 12.45
C GLN A 82 19.66 -2.21 11.30
N TYR A 83 18.41 -2.63 11.40
CA TYR A 83 17.79 -3.56 10.45
C TYR A 83 16.80 -2.92 9.47
N MET A 84 16.23 -1.80 9.86
CA MET A 84 15.21 -1.11 9.07
C MET A 84 15.62 0.31 8.65
N GLY A 85 16.61 0.93 9.32
CA GLY A 85 16.92 2.34 9.22
C GLY A 85 15.98 3.20 10.08
N VAL A 86 16.19 4.52 10.04
CA VAL A 86 15.39 5.50 10.81
C VAL A 86 14.06 5.78 10.13
N MET A 87 13.04 6.16 10.91
CA MET A 87 11.82 6.75 10.35
C MET A 87 12.17 8.06 9.65
N ALA A 88 11.63 8.25 8.46
CA ALA A 88 11.88 9.40 7.61
C ALA A 88 10.54 9.97 7.06
N SER A 89 9.56 10.11 7.95
CA SER A 89 8.28 10.75 7.67
C SER A 89 8.39 12.28 7.70
N THR A 90 7.32 12.93 7.28
CA THR A 90 7.25 14.39 7.20
C THR A 90 7.46 15.05 8.56
N THR A 91 6.90 14.47 9.64
CA THR A 91 7.02 15.00 11.01
C THR A 91 7.76 14.05 11.97
N ALA A 92 8.64 13.18 11.46
CA ALA A 92 9.37 12.19 12.27
C ALA A 92 10.08 12.76 13.51
N ALA A 93 10.48 14.04 13.47
CA ALA A 93 11.13 14.73 14.58
C ALA A 93 10.17 15.00 15.76
N ASP A 94 8.87 15.05 15.51
CA ASP A 94 7.86 15.35 16.52
C ASP A 94 7.44 14.05 17.25
N GLY A 95 7.46 12.94 16.54
CA GLY A 95 7.14 11.62 17.07
C GLY A 95 6.57 10.67 16.00
N PHE A 96 6.54 9.39 16.30
CA PHE A 96 5.92 8.37 15.46
C PHE A 96 5.59 7.13 16.31
N GLY A 97 4.64 6.34 15.84
CA GLY A 97 4.36 5.03 16.41
C GLY A 97 5.40 4.00 15.97
N VAL A 98 5.92 3.17 16.87
CA VAL A 98 6.83 2.08 16.55
C VAL A 98 6.43 0.80 17.27
N PHE A 99 6.28 -0.29 16.53
CA PHE A 99 6.28 -1.63 17.04
C PHE A 99 7.66 -2.24 16.78
N ASN A 100 8.40 -2.51 17.85
CA ASN A 100 9.74 -3.07 17.78
C ASN A 100 9.68 -4.59 18.05
N ALA A 101 9.56 -5.39 16.98
CA ALA A 101 9.53 -6.83 17.10
C ALA A 101 10.93 -7.44 17.28
N ILE A 102 11.98 -6.78 16.75
CA ILE A 102 13.34 -7.32 16.74
C ILE A 102 13.97 -7.45 18.12
N GLN A 103 13.56 -6.61 19.09
CA GLN A 103 14.06 -6.70 20.46
C GLN A 103 13.85 -8.08 21.07
N HIS A 104 12.75 -8.75 20.72
CA HIS A 104 12.40 -10.08 21.24
C HIS A 104 13.24 -11.17 20.58
N LEU A 105 13.49 -11.04 19.29
CA LEU A 105 14.39 -11.92 18.55
C LEU A 105 15.82 -11.84 19.12
N LEU A 106 16.34 -10.64 19.33
CA LEU A 106 17.68 -10.42 19.87
C LEU A 106 17.81 -10.88 21.32
N ALA A 107 16.73 -10.81 22.09
CA ALA A 107 16.70 -11.35 23.46
C ALA A 107 16.54 -12.88 23.54
N GLY A 108 16.34 -13.55 22.40
CA GLY A 108 16.10 -14.99 22.35
C GLY A 108 14.76 -15.42 23.01
N SER A 109 13.80 -14.49 23.06
CA SER A 109 12.51 -14.70 23.69
C SER A 109 11.39 -14.51 22.68
N VAL A 110 11.25 -15.46 21.76
CA VAL A 110 10.26 -15.44 20.70
C VAL A 110 8.95 -16.03 21.19
N SER A 111 7.85 -15.32 21.06
CA SER A 111 6.49 -15.79 21.31
C SER A 111 5.46 -14.98 20.51
N ASP A 112 4.22 -15.42 20.53
CA ASP A 112 3.12 -14.75 19.84
C ASP A 112 3.07 -13.26 20.17
N GLN A 113 2.84 -12.45 19.13
CA GLN A 113 2.71 -11.00 19.18
C GLN A 113 1.37 -10.59 18.58
N ASP A 114 0.59 -9.83 19.32
CA ASP A 114 -0.65 -9.20 18.86
C ASP A 114 -0.81 -7.89 19.63
N ALA A 115 -0.59 -6.78 18.96
CA ALA A 115 -0.50 -5.48 19.61
C ALA A 115 -1.20 -4.40 18.80
N THR A 116 -1.90 -3.50 19.48
CA THR A 116 -2.65 -2.43 18.85
C THR A 116 -2.20 -1.06 19.31
N LEU A 117 -2.29 -0.08 18.40
CA LEU A 117 -2.10 1.34 18.66
C LEU A 117 -3.34 2.08 18.17
N GLU A 118 -4.22 2.45 19.11
CA GLU A 118 -5.52 3.05 18.83
C GLU A 118 -5.46 4.57 19.03
N LEU A 119 -5.94 5.33 18.05
CA LEU A 119 -6.15 6.76 18.23
C LEU A 119 -7.36 7.00 19.17
N LYS A 120 -7.18 7.85 20.20
CA LYS A 120 -8.24 8.16 21.15
C LYS A 120 -9.41 8.90 20.54
N ASP A 121 -9.14 9.72 19.54
CA ASP A 121 -10.14 10.50 18.86
C ASP A 121 -11.20 9.61 18.21
N THR A 122 -12.41 10.13 18.23
CA THR A 122 -13.57 9.54 17.56
C THR A 122 -14.03 10.49 16.47
N PHE A 123 -14.28 9.98 15.29
CA PHE A 123 -14.67 10.78 14.13
C PHE A 123 -16.14 10.60 13.81
N ASP A 124 -16.82 11.72 13.52
CA ASP A 124 -18.15 11.72 12.94
C ASP A 124 -18.05 11.94 11.43
N LEU A 125 -18.22 10.87 10.67
CA LEU A 125 -18.15 10.86 9.21
C LEU A 125 -19.54 10.85 8.56
N THR A 126 -20.62 11.14 9.30
CA THR A 126 -22.01 11.10 8.77
C THR A 126 -22.23 11.98 7.54
N ASN A 127 -21.51 13.08 7.43
CA ASN A 127 -21.55 13.99 6.30
C ASN A 127 -20.53 13.66 5.19
N TYR A 128 -19.73 12.61 5.34
CA TYR A 128 -18.64 12.26 4.44
C TYR A 128 -18.82 10.84 3.92
N SER A 129 -19.54 10.68 2.82
CA SER A 129 -19.75 9.37 2.18
C SER A 129 -18.50 8.84 1.48
N ALA A 130 -17.57 9.72 1.11
CA ALA A 130 -16.28 9.41 0.51
C ALA A 130 -15.16 9.91 1.40
N VAL A 131 -14.34 8.98 1.88
CA VAL A 131 -13.24 9.24 2.80
C VAL A 131 -12.02 8.39 2.46
N SER A 132 -10.84 8.98 2.61
CA SER A 132 -9.55 8.29 2.49
C SER A 132 -8.77 8.41 3.78
N LEU A 133 -7.94 7.42 4.04
CA LEU A 133 -6.96 7.43 5.12
C LEU A 133 -5.58 7.43 4.50
N GLU A 134 -4.73 8.31 5.01
CA GLU A 134 -3.33 8.43 4.61
C GLU A 134 -2.46 8.35 5.86
N PHE A 135 -1.29 7.74 5.75
CA PHE A 135 -0.24 7.77 6.78
C PHE A 135 1.11 7.42 6.16
N GLU A 136 2.18 7.89 6.77
CA GLU A 136 3.52 7.48 6.38
C GLU A 136 3.94 6.25 7.17
N GLN A 137 4.60 5.30 6.49
CA GLN A 137 5.08 4.09 7.16
C GLN A 137 6.52 3.77 6.83
N ARG A 138 7.16 3.06 7.76
CA ARG A 138 8.36 2.28 7.50
C ARG A 138 8.15 0.86 7.99
N TYR A 139 8.30 -0.12 7.10
CA TYR A 139 8.02 -1.52 7.40
C TYR A 139 9.08 -2.42 6.77
N LYS A 140 9.38 -3.50 7.45
CA LYS A 140 10.17 -4.60 6.91
C LYS A 140 9.59 -5.92 7.39
N LYS A 141 9.29 -6.79 6.45
CA LYS A 141 8.70 -8.10 6.73
C LYS A 141 9.76 -9.11 7.18
N PHE A 142 9.38 -9.92 8.17
CA PHE A 142 10.08 -11.14 8.50
C PHE A 142 9.08 -12.26 8.74
N ASN A 143 9.15 -13.30 7.88
CA ASN A 143 8.29 -14.48 7.95
C ASN A 143 6.78 -14.17 7.90
N TYR A 144 6.06 -14.40 9.01
CA TYR A 144 4.58 -14.37 9.08
C TYR A 144 4.06 -13.12 9.80
N ASP A 145 4.78 -12.04 9.76
CA ASP A 145 4.27 -10.76 10.26
C ASP A 145 3.12 -10.28 9.40
N GLU A 146 2.07 -9.83 10.03
CA GLU A 146 0.91 -9.20 9.41
C GLU A 146 0.67 -7.83 10.04
N THR A 147 0.26 -6.88 9.23
CA THR A 147 -0.03 -5.51 9.64
C THR A 147 -1.42 -5.13 9.19
N PHE A 148 -2.20 -4.54 10.08
CA PHE A 148 -3.57 -4.16 9.79
C PHE A 148 -3.82 -2.71 10.19
N ILE A 149 -4.72 -2.07 9.44
CA ILE A 149 -5.48 -0.95 9.93
C ILE A 149 -6.91 -1.41 10.18
N GLU A 150 -7.43 -1.13 11.35
CA GLU A 150 -8.74 -1.60 11.77
C GLU A 150 -9.61 -0.42 12.17
N PHE A 151 -10.90 -0.54 11.91
CA PHE A 151 -11.90 0.48 12.24
C PHE A 151 -12.95 -0.06 13.19
N SER A 152 -13.45 0.86 14.00
CA SER A 152 -14.67 0.70 14.79
C SER A 152 -15.70 1.74 14.33
N THR A 153 -16.98 1.42 14.42
CA THR A 153 -18.10 2.36 14.19
C THR A 153 -19.00 2.50 15.42
N ASP A 154 -18.51 2.05 16.57
CA ASP A 154 -19.23 2.05 17.87
C ASP A 154 -18.37 2.62 19.01
N ASN A 155 -17.58 3.66 18.70
CA ASN A 155 -16.66 4.35 19.63
C ASN A 155 -15.58 3.44 20.22
N GLY A 156 -15.12 2.43 19.47
CA GLY A 156 -14.06 1.52 19.92
C GLY A 156 -14.54 0.35 20.77
N THR A 157 -15.86 0.16 20.91
CA THR A 157 -16.42 -0.95 21.67
C THR A 157 -16.13 -2.28 20.98
N THR A 158 -16.26 -2.33 19.65
CA THR A 158 -15.94 -3.52 18.85
C THR A 158 -15.04 -3.17 17.66
N TRP A 159 -14.27 -4.17 17.22
CA TRP A 159 -13.35 -4.08 16.09
C TRP A 159 -13.57 -5.27 15.14
N PRO A 160 -14.62 -5.22 14.31
CA PRO A 160 -14.98 -6.33 13.45
C PRO A 160 -13.91 -6.56 12.38
N THR A 161 -13.60 -7.82 12.09
CA THR A 161 -12.65 -8.19 11.02
C THR A 161 -13.10 -7.74 9.63
N SER A 162 -14.42 -7.54 9.43
CA SER A 162 -14.97 -6.97 8.19
C SER A 162 -14.59 -5.49 7.98
N LEU A 163 -14.15 -4.81 9.03
CA LEU A 163 -13.66 -3.44 9.02
C LEU A 163 -12.14 -3.37 9.17
N ALA A 164 -11.43 -4.46 8.93
CA ALA A 164 -9.97 -4.52 8.92
C ALA A 164 -9.43 -4.54 7.50
N ILE A 165 -8.31 -3.87 7.28
CA ILE A 165 -7.56 -3.86 6.03
C ILE A 165 -6.17 -4.40 6.33
N GLU A 166 -5.82 -5.53 5.74
CA GLU A 166 -4.46 -6.06 5.80
C GLU A 166 -3.54 -5.25 4.86
N LEU A 167 -2.41 -4.84 5.40
CA LEU A 167 -1.41 -4.03 4.72
C LEU A 167 -0.17 -4.88 4.39
N ASN A 168 0.71 -4.31 3.56
CA ASN A 168 2.03 -4.88 3.27
C ASN A 168 2.03 -6.33 2.75
N THR A 169 0.91 -6.79 2.19
CA THR A 169 0.73 -8.18 1.70
C THR A 169 1.66 -8.56 0.56
N LEU A 170 2.23 -7.58 -0.14
CA LEU A 170 3.16 -7.77 -1.26
C LEU A 170 4.64 -7.70 -0.84
N VAL A 171 4.93 -7.33 0.39
CA VAL A 171 6.30 -7.25 0.91
C VAL A 171 6.76 -8.66 1.28
N ASN A 172 7.94 -9.05 0.81
CA ASN A 172 8.52 -10.37 1.09
C ASN A 172 9.60 -10.27 2.16
N THR A 173 9.90 -11.38 2.82
CA THR A 173 10.89 -11.49 3.90
C THR A 173 12.28 -10.95 3.51
N ASN A 174 12.70 -11.11 2.27
CA ASN A 174 14.01 -10.68 1.79
C ASN A 174 14.03 -9.27 1.19
N ASP A 175 12.89 -8.60 1.16
CA ASP A 175 12.82 -7.25 0.61
C ASP A 175 13.49 -6.25 1.58
N PRO A 176 14.10 -5.17 1.07
CA PRO A 176 14.56 -4.08 1.91
C PRO A 176 13.40 -3.44 2.66
N ALA A 177 13.70 -2.72 3.74
CA ALA A 177 12.68 -1.93 4.41
C ALA A 177 12.05 -0.90 3.45
N ILE A 178 10.72 -0.86 3.42
CA ILE A 178 9.98 0.13 2.65
C ILE A 178 9.80 1.40 3.49
N GLN A 179 9.79 2.55 2.84
CA GLN A 179 9.41 3.85 3.40
C GLN A 179 8.46 4.48 2.38
N GLU A 180 7.22 4.69 2.75
CA GLU A 180 6.20 5.15 1.81
C GLU A 180 5.03 5.86 2.49
N LEU A 181 4.33 6.68 1.71
CA LEU A 181 3.01 7.18 2.04
C LEU A 181 1.97 6.11 1.63
N VAL A 182 1.17 5.66 2.58
CA VAL A 182 0.03 4.80 2.34
C VAL A 182 -1.21 5.66 2.17
N ALA A 183 -1.97 5.43 1.11
CA ALA A 183 -3.25 6.09 0.86
C ALA A 183 -4.31 5.03 0.53
N ILE A 184 -5.40 5.02 1.29
CA ILE A 184 -6.44 3.98 1.20
C ILE A 184 -7.81 4.64 1.13
N ASN A 185 -8.62 4.25 0.16
CA ASN A 185 -10.04 4.62 0.14
C ASN A 185 -10.79 3.77 1.17
N ILE A 186 -11.24 4.40 2.24
CA ILE A 186 -11.94 3.76 3.36
C ILE A 186 -13.47 4.00 3.32
N SER A 187 -14.00 4.56 2.24
CA SER A 187 -15.42 4.90 2.11
C SER A 187 -16.34 3.71 2.35
N SER A 188 -15.98 2.53 1.83
CA SER A 188 -16.78 1.31 1.98
C SER A 188 -16.74 0.72 3.39
N TYR A 189 -15.81 1.15 4.23
CA TYR A 189 -15.65 0.69 5.61
C TYR A 189 -16.36 1.62 6.59
N VAL A 190 -16.14 2.92 6.46
CA VAL A 190 -16.56 3.90 7.47
C VAL A 190 -17.23 5.16 6.89
N GLY A 191 -17.36 5.27 5.57
CA GLY A 191 -18.05 6.42 4.96
C GLY A 191 -19.50 6.55 5.43
N GLY A 192 -19.92 7.75 5.84
CA GLY A 192 -21.25 8.01 6.36
C GLY A 192 -21.53 7.49 7.77
N GLN A 193 -20.52 6.98 8.48
CA GLN A 193 -20.69 6.46 9.85
C GLN A 193 -20.35 7.50 10.92
N SER A 194 -20.98 7.39 12.08
CA SER A 194 -20.58 8.10 13.29
C SER A 194 -19.81 7.15 14.23
N GLY A 195 -19.16 7.72 15.24
CA GLY A 195 -18.45 6.91 16.25
C GLY A 195 -17.24 6.14 15.68
N VAL A 196 -16.65 6.65 14.59
CA VAL A 196 -15.54 6.00 13.92
C VAL A 196 -14.26 6.16 14.72
N LYS A 197 -13.57 5.07 14.96
CA LYS A 197 -12.20 5.03 15.49
C LYS A 197 -11.30 4.22 14.59
N VAL A 198 -10.00 4.45 14.69
CA VAL A 198 -8.96 3.79 13.92
C VAL A 198 -7.86 3.28 14.83
N ARG A 199 -7.30 2.12 14.50
CA ARG A 199 -6.10 1.59 15.14
C ARG A 199 -5.21 0.84 14.16
N PHE A 200 -3.92 0.85 14.44
CA PHE A 200 -2.94 -0.02 13.83
C PHE A 200 -2.83 -1.31 14.65
N ARG A 201 -2.65 -2.46 13.98
CA ARG A 201 -2.43 -3.74 14.66
C ARG A 201 -1.28 -4.48 14.00
N TRP A 202 -0.34 -4.90 14.83
CA TRP A 202 0.70 -5.86 14.50
C TRP A 202 0.29 -7.25 14.96
N LEU A 203 0.47 -8.24 14.09
CA LEU A 203 0.15 -9.63 14.38
C LEU A 203 1.27 -10.54 13.90
N SER A 204 1.79 -11.40 14.78
CA SER A 204 2.75 -12.46 14.44
C SER A 204 2.55 -13.62 15.42
N ILE A 205 1.75 -14.61 15.03
CA ILE A 205 1.27 -15.67 15.92
C ILE A 205 1.60 -17.06 15.41
N SER A 206 1.76 -18.00 16.34
CA SER A 206 2.15 -19.39 16.10
C SER A 206 1.19 -20.16 15.21
N SER A 207 -0.09 -19.78 15.18
CA SER A 207 -1.08 -20.40 14.31
C SER A 207 -0.84 -20.13 12.82
N ALA A 208 -0.03 -19.12 12.46
CA ALA A 208 0.32 -18.81 11.08
C ALA A 208 1.37 -19.74 10.49
N SER A 209 2.10 -20.50 11.30
CA SER A 209 3.15 -21.39 10.84
C SER A 209 3.35 -22.60 11.75
N SER A 210 3.71 -23.73 11.16
CA SER A 210 4.17 -24.92 11.89
C SER A 210 5.65 -24.84 12.32
N ASP A 211 6.40 -23.85 11.81
CA ASP A 211 7.79 -23.61 12.20
C ASP A 211 7.82 -22.74 13.46
N PRO A 212 8.31 -23.26 14.60
CA PRO A 212 8.37 -22.52 15.86
C PRO A 212 9.28 -21.29 15.83
N ASN A 213 10.13 -21.15 14.81
CA ASN A 213 11.02 -20.00 14.65
C ASN A 213 10.46 -18.94 13.67
N ALA A 214 9.27 -19.17 13.12
CA ALA A 214 8.74 -18.33 12.06
C ALA A 214 7.76 -17.24 12.55
N TYR A 215 7.37 -17.25 13.82
CA TYR A 215 6.44 -16.32 14.42
C TYR A 215 7.03 -15.61 15.64
N GLY A 216 6.43 -14.50 16.05
CA GLY A 216 6.86 -13.71 17.20
C GLY A 216 8.27 -13.13 17.07
N SER A 217 8.80 -13.12 15.84
CA SER A 217 10.11 -12.61 15.50
C SER A 217 9.95 -11.77 14.23
N GLY A 218 9.87 -10.48 14.36
CA GLY A 218 9.77 -9.56 13.24
C GLY A 218 10.88 -8.53 13.27
N TYR A 219 10.95 -7.69 12.24
CA TYR A 219 11.75 -6.48 12.33
C TYR A 219 10.97 -5.37 13.02
N GLY A 220 9.80 -5.02 12.50
CA GLY A 220 8.93 -4.03 13.10
C GLY A 220 8.15 -3.21 12.08
N TRP A 221 7.39 -2.28 12.61
CA TRP A 221 6.58 -1.36 11.85
C TRP A 221 6.58 0.01 12.51
N MET A 222 6.84 1.06 11.73
CA MET A 222 6.73 2.45 12.16
C MET A 222 5.67 3.16 11.35
N VAL A 223 4.87 4.00 11.99
CA VAL A 223 3.74 4.73 11.40
C VAL A 223 3.72 6.18 11.89
N ASP A 224 3.38 7.11 11.02
CA ASP A 224 3.35 8.53 11.32
C ASP A 224 2.35 9.28 10.43
N ASP A 225 2.07 10.54 10.73
CA ASP A 225 1.30 11.45 9.87
C ASP A 225 -0.08 10.93 9.46
N LEU A 226 -0.83 10.37 10.41
CA LEU A 226 -2.17 9.84 10.13
C LEU A 226 -3.13 10.96 9.75
N LYS A 227 -3.77 10.82 8.58
CA LYS A 227 -4.78 11.74 8.06
C LYS A 227 -6.04 11.02 7.65
N ILE A 228 -7.19 11.64 7.94
CA ILE A 228 -8.45 11.31 7.29
C ILE A 228 -8.82 12.49 6.39
N THR A 229 -9.06 12.21 5.12
CA THR A 229 -9.29 13.24 4.10
C THR A 229 -10.57 12.94 3.30
N VAL A 230 -11.13 13.97 2.70
CA VAL A 230 -12.12 13.81 1.63
C VAL A 230 -11.34 13.66 0.32
N PRO A 231 -11.37 12.50 -0.35
CA PRO A 231 -10.65 12.35 -1.60
C PRO A 231 -11.23 13.30 -2.67
N PRO A 232 -10.40 13.81 -3.60
CA PRO A 232 -10.90 14.59 -4.71
C PRO A 232 -11.92 13.78 -5.52
N ALA A 233 -12.85 14.46 -6.20
CA ALA A 233 -13.86 13.78 -7.00
C ALA A 233 -13.24 12.92 -8.10
N ASN A 234 -12.18 13.43 -8.73
CA ASN A 234 -11.51 12.79 -9.86
C ASN A 234 -10.00 12.69 -9.53
N ASP A 235 -9.51 11.48 -9.32
CA ASP A 235 -8.09 11.21 -9.11
C ASP A 235 -7.75 9.82 -9.66
N VAL A 236 -7.44 9.78 -10.94
CA VAL A 236 -6.97 8.56 -11.61
C VAL A 236 -5.47 8.63 -11.77
N GLN A 237 -4.77 7.66 -11.23
CA GLN A 237 -3.32 7.58 -11.27
C GLN A 237 -2.85 6.35 -12.04
N ASN A 238 -1.79 6.54 -12.84
CA ASN A 238 -1.07 5.44 -13.46
C ASN A 238 -0.06 4.89 -12.44
N LEU A 239 -0.31 3.68 -11.95
CA LEU A 239 0.53 3.03 -10.94
C LEU A 239 1.79 2.41 -11.57
N SER A 240 1.68 1.90 -12.78
CA SER A 240 2.80 1.28 -13.48
C SER A 240 2.52 1.22 -14.97
N SER A 241 3.58 1.22 -15.75
CA SER A 241 3.52 0.98 -17.19
C SER A 241 4.59 -0.02 -17.57
N TRP A 242 4.31 -0.84 -18.57
CA TRP A 242 5.26 -1.85 -19.04
C TRP A 242 5.17 -2.04 -20.55
N ILE A 243 6.24 -2.57 -21.11
CA ILE A 243 6.30 -3.03 -22.49
C ILE A 243 6.97 -4.41 -22.51
N PHE A 244 6.46 -5.34 -23.31
CA PHE A 244 7.09 -6.63 -23.54
C PHE A 244 6.85 -7.12 -24.96
N GLY A 245 7.76 -7.95 -25.47
CA GLY A 245 7.62 -8.60 -26.75
C GLY A 245 6.78 -9.89 -26.66
N GLU A 246 6.22 -10.31 -27.77
CA GLU A 246 5.34 -11.49 -27.86
C GLU A 246 6.04 -12.79 -27.44
N LEU A 247 7.33 -12.91 -27.69
CA LEU A 247 8.12 -14.13 -27.49
C LEU A 247 9.02 -14.05 -26.24
N SER A 248 9.15 -12.88 -25.64
CA SER A 248 10.01 -12.66 -24.47
C SER A 248 9.22 -12.28 -23.23
N SER A 249 9.71 -12.70 -22.08
CA SER A 249 9.12 -12.39 -20.79
C SER A 249 9.45 -11.00 -20.26
N GLY A 250 9.91 -10.09 -21.11
CA GLY A 250 10.14 -8.70 -20.74
C GLY A 250 11.24 -8.05 -21.56
N ALA A 251 10.89 -7.02 -22.31
CA ALA A 251 11.83 -6.07 -22.90
C ALA A 251 11.94 -4.87 -21.97
N GLU A 252 12.38 -5.11 -20.74
CA GLU A 252 12.54 -4.05 -19.78
C GLU A 252 13.84 -3.30 -20.03
N TYR A 253 13.71 -1.99 -20.30
CA TYR A 253 14.80 -1.01 -20.19
C TYR A 253 16.11 -1.33 -20.88
N GLY A 254 16.09 -1.56 -22.18
CA GLY A 254 17.34 -1.80 -22.88
C GLY A 254 17.30 -1.50 -24.36
N ARG A 255 18.46 -1.43 -24.96
CA ARG A 255 18.60 -1.45 -26.40
C ARG A 255 18.46 -2.89 -26.85
N THR A 256 17.35 -3.20 -27.50
CA THR A 256 17.17 -4.50 -28.13
C THR A 256 17.95 -4.49 -29.45
N PRO A 257 18.93 -5.41 -29.65
CA PRO A 257 19.60 -5.55 -30.95
C PRO A 257 18.57 -5.81 -32.06
N ILE A 258 18.77 -5.23 -33.23
CA ILE A 258 17.80 -5.32 -34.34
C ILE A 258 17.47 -6.78 -34.74
N ALA A 259 18.40 -7.69 -34.53
CA ALA A 259 18.21 -9.13 -34.77
C ALA A 259 17.32 -9.81 -33.74
N GLN A 260 17.02 -9.13 -32.62
CA GLN A 260 16.19 -9.62 -31.50
C GLN A 260 14.88 -8.82 -31.38
N VAL A 261 14.63 -7.89 -32.29
CA VAL A 261 13.37 -7.16 -32.33
C VAL A 261 12.26 -8.13 -32.71
N GLU A 262 11.28 -8.25 -31.84
CA GLU A 262 10.13 -9.11 -32.07
C GLU A 262 9.12 -8.46 -33.01
N PRO A 263 8.30 -9.26 -33.71
CA PRO A 263 7.32 -8.70 -34.64
C PRO A 263 6.24 -7.87 -33.95
N ASN A 264 5.95 -8.20 -32.68
CA ASN A 264 4.89 -7.55 -31.92
C ASN A 264 5.39 -7.18 -30.52
N TYR A 265 4.97 -6.00 -30.04
CA TYR A 265 5.15 -5.54 -28.68
C TYR A 265 3.81 -5.21 -28.06
N TYR A 266 3.69 -5.52 -26.78
CA TYR A 266 2.54 -5.19 -25.96
C TYR A 266 2.93 -4.08 -25.00
N VAL A 267 2.06 -3.09 -24.87
CA VAL A 267 2.18 -2.00 -23.89
C VAL A 267 1.00 -2.09 -22.95
N GLY A 268 1.26 -1.96 -21.68
CA GLY A 268 0.22 -1.98 -20.68
C GLY A 268 0.46 -0.93 -19.62
N ALA A 269 -0.62 -0.60 -18.91
CA ALA A 269 -0.59 0.24 -17.73
C ALA A 269 -1.56 -0.28 -16.69
N SER A 270 -1.21 -0.08 -15.42
CA SER A 270 -2.11 -0.28 -14.29
C SER A 270 -2.56 1.09 -13.81
N VAL A 271 -3.85 1.34 -13.85
CA VAL A 271 -4.44 2.59 -13.37
C VAL A 271 -5.38 2.32 -12.20
N TYR A 272 -5.37 3.23 -11.24
CA TYR A 272 -6.22 3.16 -10.06
C TYR A 272 -6.95 4.48 -9.86
N ASN A 273 -8.24 4.39 -9.49
CA ASN A 273 -9.03 5.57 -9.15
C ASN A 273 -9.03 5.78 -7.64
N TYR A 274 -8.26 6.76 -7.18
CA TYR A 274 -8.24 7.22 -5.79
C TYR A 274 -9.39 8.21 -5.50
N GLY A 275 -10.00 8.75 -6.56
CA GLY A 275 -11.10 9.71 -6.45
C GLY A 275 -12.38 9.11 -5.86
N SER A 276 -13.22 10.00 -5.32
CA SER A 276 -14.52 9.64 -4.75
C SER A 276 -15.57 9.28 -5.79
N THR A 277 -15.42 9.76 -7.03
CA THR A 277 -16.35 9.54 -8.13
C THR A 277 -15.89 8.40 -9.03
N ALA A 278 -16.82 7.51 -9.40
CA ALA A 278 -16.51 6.49 -10.40
C ALA A 278 -16.15 7.18 -11.74
N GLN A 279 -15.04 6.73 -12.33
CA GLN A 279 -14.58 7.24 -13.61
C GLN A 279 -15.02 6.30 -14.72
N SER A 280 -15.45 6.87 -15.83
CA SER A 280 -15.77 6.15 -17.07
C SER A 280 -14.95 6.74 -18.22
N ASN A 281 -14.76 5.97 -19.27
CA ASN A 281 -13.99 6.39 -20.44
C ASN A 281 -12.56 6.87 -20.11
N VAL A 282 -11.92 6.24 -19.13
CA VAL A 282 -10.50 6.51 -18.83
C VAL A 282 -9.67 6.09 -20.03
N VAL A 283 -8.91 7.03 -20.59
CA VAL A 283 -8.06 6.81 -21.74
C VAL A 283 -6.61 6.65 -21.29
N VAL A 284 -5.95 5.62 -21.77
CA VAL A 284 -4.52 5.39 -21.58
C VAL A 284 -3.84 5.50 -22.95
N ASP A 285 -2.99 6.49 -23.09
CA ASP A 285 -2.22 6.73 -24.31
C ASP A 285 -0.78 6.26 -24.13
N GLY A 286 -0.26 5.53 -25.10
CA GLY A 286 1.15 5.15 -25.20
C GLY A 286 1.81 5.85 -26.39
N ASP A 287 2.74 6.77 -26.11
CA ASP A 287 3.48 7.51 -27.14
C ASP A 287 4.86 6.91 -27.35
N PHE A 288 5.16 6.58 -28.60
CA PHE A 288 6.44 6.05 -29.02
C PHE A 288 7.15 7.05 -29.93
N ASN A 289 8.31 7.53 -29.48
CA ASN A 289 9.09 8.51 -30.17
C ASN A 289 10.35 7.87 -30.79
N GLY A 290 10.50 8.00 -32.09
CA GLY A 290 11.63 7.45 -32.86
C GLY A 290 11.72 8.04 -34.25
N PRO A 291 12.48 7.41 -35.17
CA PRO A 291 12.49 7.80 -36.58
C PRO A 291 11.10 7.76 -37.20
N THR A 292 10.24 6.89 -36.70
CA THR A 292 8.80 6.88 -36.95
C THR A 292 8.11 6.89 -35.60
N SER A 293 7.37 7.94 -35.32
CA SER A 293 6.58 8.06 -34.06
C SER A 293 5.17 7.52 -34.29
N PHE A 294 4.61 6.90 -33.27
CA PHE A 294 3.21 6.46 -33.26
C PHE A 294 2.64 6.53 -31.87
N THR A 295 1.33 6.65 -31.82
CA THR A 295 0.55 6.65 -30.57
C THR A 295 -0.41 5.48 -30.58
N THR A 296 -0.58 4.82 -29.46
CA THR A 296 -1.63 3.82 -29.25
C THR A 296 -2.50 4.24 -28.08
N THR A 297 -3.78 3.96 -28.19
CA THR A 297 -4.78 4.39 -27.23
C THR A 297 -5.66 3.20 -26.81
N ALA A 298 -5.93 3.09 -25.52
CA ALA A 298 -6.93 2.17 -25.00
C ALA A 298 -7.86 2.90 -24.04
N SER A 299 -9.12 2.48 -23.98
CA SER A 299 -10.09 3.04 -23.05
C SER A 299 -10.68 1.99 -22.14
N ILE A 300 -10.91 2.38 -20.89
CA ILE A 300 -11.64 1.59 -19.87
C ILE A 300 -13.05 2.17 -19.80
N ALA A 301 -14.05 1.32 -20.01
CA ALA A 301 -15.46 1.68 -19.92
C ALA A 301 -15.94 1.76 -18.46
#